data_da55bcd1a7125b348c2d111ca65ee72a
#
_entry.id   da55bcd1a7125b348c2d111ca65ee72a
#
_cell.length_a   1.000
_cell.length_b   1.000
_cell.length_c   1.000
_cell.angle_alpha   90.00
_cell.angle_beta   90.00
_cell.angle_gamma   90.00
#
_symmetry.space_group_name_H-M   'P 1'
#
loop_
_entity.id
_entity.type
_entity.pdbx_description
1 polymer ?
#
loop_
_entity_poly.entity_id
_entity_poly.type
_entity_poly.pdbx_seq_one_letter_code
_entity_poly.pdbx_strand_id
1 'polypeptide(L)'
;MYYLYILYSASSDKYYVGYTDNFERRFHEHNHSESLTYTSKHRPWDLKAVFFCSESIAGAMKIEKFIKRQKSRKLLEKMIVGEELDGILAQLVRVPYLRD
;
A
#
# COMPACT_ATOMS: atom_id res chain seq x y z
N MET A 1 1.31 -15.62 2.54
CA MET A 1 0.44 -14.73 1.76
C MET A 1 0.80 -13.29 2.06
N TYR A 2 1.03 -12.52 1.03
CA TYR A 2 1.45 -11.13 1.18
C TYR A 2 0.51 -10.19 0.47
N TYR A 3 0.36 -9.00 1.06
CA TYR A 3 -0.55 -7.96 0.58
C TYR A 3 0.25 -6.71 0.26
N LEU A 4 -0.16 -6.04 -0.79
CA LEU A 4 0.31 -4.70 -1.11
C LEU A 4 -0.71 -3.71 -0.56
N TYR A 5 -0.25 -2.64 0.10
CA TYR A 5 -1.17 -1.65 0.63
C TYR A 5 -0.73 -0.25 0.23
N ILE A 6 -1.70 0.64 0.14
CA ILE A 6 -1.48 2.04 -0.19
C ILE A 6 -2.06 2.89 0.93
N LEU A 7 -1.23 3.72 1.54
CA LEU A 7 -1.61 4.67 2.56
C LEU A 7 -1.57 6.09 2.01
N TYR A 8 -2.39 6.97 2.57
CA TYR A 8 -2.38 8.39 2.23
C TYR A 8 -2.31 9.22 3.49
N SER A 9 -1.44 10.23 3.47
CA SER A 9 -1.33 11.22 4.54
C SER A 9 -1.92 12.53 4.05
N ALA A 10 -3.07 12.90 4.57
CA ALA A 10 -3.73 14.15 4.19
C ALA A 10 -2.93 15.37 4.66
N SER A 11 -2.30 15.27 5.84
CA SER A 11 -1.53 16.39 6.41
C SER A 11 -0.30 16.72 5.57
N SER A 12 0.29 15.73 4.92
CA SER A 12 1.50 15.90 4.11
C SER A 12 1.25 15.74 2.62
N ASP A 13 0.04 15.35 2.24
CA ASP A 13 -0.33 15.08 0.84
C ASP A 13 0.64 14.10 0.19
N LYS A 14 0.85 12.95 0.84
CA LYS A 14 1.80 11.93 0.40
C LYS A 14 1.17 10.55 0.45
N TYR A 15 1.60 9.71 -0.49
CA TYR A 15 1.24 8.30 -0.51
C TYR A 15 2.42 7.46 -0.02
N TYR A 16 2.10 6.33 0.57
CA TYR A 16 3.09 5.32 0.95
C TYR A 16 2.61 3.96 0.47
N VAL A 17 3.50 3.23 -0.20
CA VAL A 17 3.21 1.88 -0.71
C VAL A 17 4.11 0.90 0.02
N GLY A 18 3.54 -0.18 0.52
CA GLY A 18 4.29 -1.21 1.18
C GLY A 18 3.69 -2.58 0.95
N TYR A 19 4.38 -3.62 1.44
CA TYR A 19 3.85 -4.97 1.45
C TYR A 19 3.98 -5.54 2.85
N THR A 20 3.10 -6.49 3.18
CA THR A 20 3.08 -7.09 4.51
C THR A 20 2.29 -8.40 4.45
N ASP A 21 2.53 -9.27 5.42
CA ASP A 21 1.72 -10.47 5.62
C ASP A 21 0.44 -10.16 6.43
N ASN A 22 0.38 -9.00 7.08
CA ASN A 22 -0.78 -8.61 7.89
C ASN A 22 -0.98 -7.10 7.77
N PHE A 23 -1.87 -6.68 6.88
CA PHE A 23 -2.06 -5.26 6.59
C PHE A 23 -2.73 -4.51 7.75
N GLU A 24 -3.56 -5.17 8.54
CA GLU A 24 -4.22 -4.52 9.68
C GLU A 24 -3.20 -4.17 10.76
N ARG A 25 -2.33 -5.11 11.11
CA ARG A 25 -1.24 -4.86 12.07
C ARG A 25 -0.31 -3.76 11.55
N ARG A 26 0.08 -3.85 10.28
CA ARG A 26 1.04 -2.90 9.70
C ARG A 26 0.48 -1.50 9.61
N PHE A 27 -0.80 -1.38 9.26
CA PHE A 27 -1.48 -0.08 9.25
C PHE A 27 -1.49 0.54 10.64
N HIS A 28 -1.81 -0.27 11.66
CA HIS A 28 -1.80 0.20 13.04
C HIS A 28 -0.39 0.69 13.43
N GLU A 29 0.64 -0.06 13.07
CA GLU A 29 2.02 0.30 13.37
C GLU A 29 2.43 1.63 12.74
N HIS A 30 2.02 1.88 11.50
CA HIS A 30 2.32 3.15 10.83
C HIS A 30 1.77 4.34 11.60
N ASN A 31 0.65 4.20 12.26
CA ASN A 31 0.00 5.29 12.99
C ASN A 31 0.37 5.35 14.47
N HIS A 32 0.85 4.25 15.07
CA HIS A 32 0.99 4.17 16.52
C HIS A 32 2.34 3.67 17.02
N SER A 33 3.22 3.18 16.15
CA SER A 33 4.52 2.69 16.56
C SER A 33 5.35 3.83 17.19
N GLU A 34 6.06 3.49 18.25
CA GLU A 34 6.94 4.44 18.93
C GLU A 34 8.24 4.70 18.15
N SER A 35 8.57 3.83 17.18
CA SER A 35 9.76 3.99 16.37
C SER A 35 9.67 5.22 15.50
N LEU A 36 10.74 6.01 15.46
CA LEU A 36 10.84 7.18 14.59
C LEU A 36 11.26 6.73 13.20
N THR A 37 10.30 6.65 12.29
CA THR A 37 10.51 6.24 10.91
C THR A 37 9.96 7.30 9.97
N TYR A 38 10.16 7.10 8.66
CA TYR A 38 9.58 7.98 7.66
C TYR A 38 8.07 8.15 7.88
N THR A 39 7.35 7.04 8.09
CA THR A 39 5.90 7.11 8.22
C THR A 39 5.45 7.82 9.48
N SER A 40 6.25 7.79 10.56
CA SER A 40 5.88 8.47 11.80
C SER A 40 5.81 9.99 11.66
N LYS A 41 6.51 10.54 10.67
CA LYS A 41 6.56 11.99 10.42
C LYS A 41 5.32 12.50 9.71
N HIS A 42 4.54 11.61 9.09
CA HIS A 42 3.44 12.00 8.22
C HIS A 42 2.09 11.46 8.69
N ARG A 43 1.98 11.18 9.98
CA ARG A 43 0.74 10.71 10.60
C ARG A 43 -0.31 11.81 10.64
N PRO A 44 -1.59 11.47 10.64
CA PRO A 44 -2.12 10.11 10.53
C PRO A 44 -2.18 9.63 9.09
N TRP A 45 -2.09 8.31 8.92
CA TRP A 45 -2.23 7.66 7.62
C TRP A 45 -3.62 7.05 7.48
N ASP A 46 -4.20 7.17 6.29
CA ASP A 46 -5.44 6.48 5.92
C ASP A 46 -5.11 5.31 5.02
N LEU A 47 -5.76 4.18 5.27
CA LEU A 47 -5.61 3.00 4.40
C LEU A 47 -6.54 3.16 3.20
N LYS A 48 -5.96 3.33 2.01
CA LYS A 48 -6.74 3.62 0.80
C LYS A 48 -7.02 2.39 -0.04
N ALA A 49 -6.11 1.42 -0.08
CA ALA A 49 -6.29 0.22 -0.87
C ALA A 49 -5.41 -0.90 -0.35
N VAL A 50 -5.91 -2.14 -0.47
CA VAL A 50 -5.17 -3.35 -0.15
C VAL A 50 -5.40 -4.33 -1.29
N PHE A 51 -4.32 -4.99 -1.72
CA PHE A 51 -4.40 -6.00 -2.77
C PHE A 51 -3.69 -7.26 -2.31
N PHE A 52 -4.30 -8.42 -2.58
CA PHE A 52 -3.54 -9.66 -2.49
C PHE A 52 -2.46 -9.60 -3.58
N CYS A 53 -1.22 -9.86 -3.21
CA CYS A 53 -0.08 -9.61 -4.08
C CYS A 53 0.64 -10.88 -4.47
N SER A 54 1.03 -11.71 -3.51
CA SER A 54 1.83 -12.89 -3.77
C SER A 54 1.84 -13.85 -2.59
N GLU A 55 2.06 -15.13 -2.86
CA GLU A 55 2.29 -16.12 -1.81
C GLU A 55 3.70 -15.99 -1.24
N SER A 56 4.64 -15.43 -1.99
CA SER A 56 6.04 -15.33 -1.58
C SER A 56 6.44 -13.89 -1.32
N ILE A 57 7.39 -13.72 -0.39
CA ILE A 57 7.94 -12.39 -0.09
C ILE A 57 8.69 -11.83 -1.30
N ALA A 58 9.37 -12.69 -2.07
CA ALA A 58 10.10 -12.25 -3.26
C ALA A 58 9.15 -11.66 -4.31
N GLY A 59 7.98 -12.29 -4.50
CA GLY A 59 6.96 -11.77 -5.41
C GLY A 59 6.41 -10.43 -4.95
N ALA A 60 6.16 -10.28 -3.64
CA ALA A 60 5.66 -9.03 -3.09
C ALA A 60 6.68 -7.91 -3.24
N MET A 61 7.95 -8.19 -2.97
CA MET A 61 9.03 -7.22 -3.14
C MET A 61 9.13 -6.74 -4.59
N LYS A 62 8.99 -7.65 -5.53
CA LYS A 62 9.08 -7.34 -6.95
C LYS A 62 7.97 -6.38 -7.37
N ILE A 63 6.74 -6.64 -6.93
CA ILE A 63 5.59 -5.80 -7.26
C ILE A 63 5.74 -4.41 -6.62
N GLU A 64 6.10 -4.35 -5.35
CA GLU A 64 6.30 -3.09 -4.66
C GLU A 64 7.36 -2.24 -5.36
N LYS A 65 8.49 -2.87 -5.69
CA LYS A 65 9.59 -2.18 -6.36
C LYS A 65 9.17 -1.66 -7.73
N PHE A 66 8.39 -2.46 -8.47
CA PHE A 66 7.87 -2.04 -9.76
C PHE A 66 7.03 -0.76 -9.62
N ILE A 67 6.11 -0.75 -8.67
CA ILE A 67 5.22 0.40 -8.45
C ILE A 67 6.03 1.64 -8.06
N LYS A 68 6.98 1.50 -7.15
CA LYS A 68 7.79 2.63 -6.69
C LYS A 68 8.66 3.21 -7.80
N ARG A 69 9.13 2.36 -8.72
CA ARG A 69 9.93 2.81 -9.86
C ARG A 69 9.15 3.68 -10.84
N GLN A 70 7.83 3.51 -10.91
CA GLN A 70 7.00 4.31 -11.81
C GLN A 70 6.98 5.77 -11.39
N LYS A 71 7.21 6.06 -10.11
CA LYS A 71 7.16 7.42 -9.54
C LYS A 71 5.92 8.16 -10.00
N SER A 72 4.79 7.46 -10.02
CA SER A 72 3.55 7.97 -10.58
C SER A 72 2.44 8.00 -9.53
N ARG A 73 2.16 9.19 -9.05
CA ARG A 73 1.03 9.43 -8.17
C ARG A 73 -0.28 9.05 -8.85
N LYS A 74 -0.37 9.32 -10.15
CA LYS A 74 -1.55 8.99 -10.95
C LYS A 74 -1.82 7.49 -10.99
N LEU A 75 -0.74 6.68 -11.05
CA LEU A 75 -0.88 5.23 -10.98
C LEU A 75 -1.51 4.80 -9.65
N LEU A 76 -1.04 5.37 -8.54
CA LEU A 76 -1.57 5.03 -7.22
C LEU A 76 -3.05 5.42 -7.12
N GLU A 77 -3.42 6.58 -7.63
CA GLU A 77 -4.81 7.05 -7.63
C GLU A 77 -5.69 6.13 -8.47
N LYS A 78 -5.18 5.68 -9.62
CA LYS A 78 -5.87 4.73 -10.48
C LYS A 78 -6.12 3.40 -9.74
N MET A 79 -5.11 2.91 -9.01
CA MET A 79 -5.23 1.69 -8.23
C MET A 79 -6.27 1.85 -7.11
N ILE A 80 -6.29 3.00 -6.45
CA ILE A 80 -7.22 3.26 -5.34
C ILE A 80 -8.67 3.28 -5.82
N VAL A 81 -8.94 3.90 -6.96
CA VAL A 81 -10.31 3.96 -7.48
C VAL A 81 -10.77 2.66 -8.13
N GLY A 82 -9.85 1.71 -8.31
CA GLY A 82 -10.22 0.39 -8.79
C GLY A 82 -10.29 0.24 -10.30
N GLU A 83 -9.58 1.09 -11.04
CA GLU A 83 -9.51 0.95 -12.49
C GLU A 83 -8.73 -0.30 -12.86
N GLU A 84 -9.01 -0.82 -14.06
CA GLU A 84 -8.34 -2.00 -14.56
C GLU A 84 -6.85 -1.76 -14.72
N LEU A 85 -6.03 -2.73 -14.29
CA LEU A 85 -4.58 -2.62 -14.31
C LEU A 85 -3.99 -3.55 -15.36
N ASP A 86 -2.86 -3.13 -15.93
CA ASP A 86 -2.17 -3.84 -17.00
C ASP A 86 -0.85 -4.45 -16.53
N GLY A 87 -0.33 -5.35 -17.37
CA GLY A 87 1.01 -5.91 -17.18
C GLY A 87 1.15 -6.67 -15.87
N ILE A 88 2.27 -6.43 -15.21
CA ILE A 88 2.57 -7.12 -13.95
C ILE A 88 1.54 -6.83 -12.85
N LEU A 89 0.88 -5.69 -12.92
CA LEU A 89 -0.11 -5.30 -11.91
C LEU A 89 -1.47 -5.95 -12.12
N ALA A 90 -1.71 -6.54 -13.28
CA ALA A 90 -3.00 -7.19 -13.58
C ALA A 90 -3.29 -8.37 -12.66
N GLN A 91 -2.26 -8.96 -12.05
CA GLN A 91 -2.43 -10.09 -11.13
C GLN A 91 -2.90 -9.68 -9.73
N LEU A 92 -2.87 -8.39 -9.41
CA LEU A 92 -3.30 -7.92 -8.09
C LEU A 92 -4.80 -8.08 -7.92
N VAL A 93 -5.22 -8.57 -6.75
CA VAL A 93 -6.63 -8.77 -6.44
C VAL A 93 -7.01 -7.87 -5.29
N ARG A 94 -7.98 -6.96 -5.51
CA ARG A 94 -8.43 -6.03 -4.49
C ARG A 94 -8.99 -6.78 -3.30
N VAL A 95 -8.55 -6.41 -2.11
CA VAL A 95 -9.05 -6.98 -0.86
C VAL A 95 -10.02 -5.98 -0.26
N PRO A 96 -11.29 -6.35 -0.07
CA PRO A 96 -12.23 -5.47 0.61
C PRO A 96 -11.90 -5.44 2.10
N TYR A 97 -12.09 -4.30 2.72
CA TYR A 97 -11.96 -4.16 4.16
C TYR A 97 -13.00 -3.17 4.66
N LEU A 98 -13.42 -3.36 5.90
CA LEU A 98 -14.41 -2.49 6.50
C LEU A 98 -13.71 -1.31 7.18
N ARG A 99 -14.29 -0.14 7.00
CA ARG A 99 -13.84 1.09 7.66
C ARG A 99 -14.99 1.61 8.49
N ASP A 100 -14.67 1.86 9.73
CA ASP A 100 -15.63 2.46 10.65
C ASP A 100 -15.55 3.97 10.65
#